data_d3ded63edc5bd5398feb5d24ad508b52
#
_entry.id   d3ded63edc5bd5398feb5d24ad508b52
#
_cell.length_a   1.000
_cell.length_b   1.000
_cell.length_c   1.000
_cell.angle_alpha   90.00
_cell.angle_beta   90.00
_cell.angle_gamma   90.00
#
_symmetry.space_group_name_H-M   'P 1'
#
loop_
_entity.id
_entity.type
_entity.pdbx_description
1 polymer ?
#
loop_
_entity_poly.entity_id
_entity_poly.type
_entity_poly.pdbx_seq_one_letter_code
_entity_poly.pdbx_strand_id
1 'polypeptide(L)'
;GGALGGTLFLDRGHLGASVSTYRNNYGAVAEDEVTIGMQSRRVALEGEWRPSLPGVQNVKAQWGHTNYRHTEFDAGAPGTVFRNKGQDFRLEARHDRWGPLEGVLGVQTESNRFSADGEEAFAPYSRTRQAALFVHEEWSLPLGRLSFGARTERVTVESMGNPQVDRFVAGGRSFS
;
A
#
# COMPACT_ATOMS: atom_id res chain seq x y z
N GLY A 1 -11.74 -16.53 3.79
CA GLY A 1 -11.14 -15.74 2.72
C GLY A 1 -10.80 -16.59 1.51
N GLY A 2 -10.50 -15.94 0.39
CA GLY A 2 -10.11 -16.59 -0.84
C GLY A 2 -9.38 -15.62 -1.76
N ALA A 3 -8.63 -16.17 -2.73
CA ALA A 3 -7.96 -15.41 -3.75
C ALA A 3 -8.02 -16.13 -5.10
N LEU A 4 -8.08 -15.35 -6.16
CA LEU A 4 -7.98 -15.81 -7.55
C LEU A 4 -7.06 -14.86 -8.29
N GLY A 5 -6.20 -15.40 -9.14
CA GLY A 5 -5.30 -14.64 -9.98
C GLY A 5 -4.88 -15.41 -11.21
N GLY A 6 -4.31 -14.68 -12.15
CA GLY A 6 -3.76 -15.23 -13.38
C GLY A 6 -2.61 -14.39 -13.89
N THR A 7 -1.71 -15.03 -14.63
CA THR A 7 -0.55 -14.38 -15.24
C THR A 7 -0.50 -14.72 -16.71
N LEU A 8 -0.37 -13.70 -17.54
CA LEU A 8 -0.12 -13.82 -18.97
C LEU A 8 1.39 -13.64 -19.20
N PHE A 9 2.04 -14.66 -19.75
CA PHE A 9 3.44 -14.64 -20.14
C PHE A 9 3.57 -14.16 -21.58
N LEU A 10 4.48 -13.22 -21.80
CA LEU A 10 4.83 -12.61 -23.07
C LEU A 10 6.30 -12.91 -23.38
N ASP A 11 6.73 -12.74 -24.62
CA ASP A 11 8.14 -13.01 -25.02
C ASP A 11 9.18 -12.27 -24.18
N ARG A 12 8.83 -11.08 -23.69
CA ARG A 12 9.75 -10.21 -22.93
C ARG A 12 9.21 -9.79 -21.57
N GLY A 13 8.33 -10.57 -20.97
CA GLY A 13 7.80 -10.21 -19.68
C GLY A 13 6.53 -10.95 -19.33
N HIS A 14 5.80 -10.39 -18.36
CA HIS A 14 4.52 -10.92 -17.94
C HIS A 14 3.61 -9.82 -17.42
N LEU A 15 2.32 -10.10 -17.40
CA LEU A 15 1.29 -9.31 -16.76
C LEU A 15 0.46 -10.21 -15.87
N GLY A 16 0.34 -9.88 -14.61
CA GLY A 16 -0.45 -10.59 -13.62
C GLY A 16 -1.58 -9.73 -13.06
N ALA A 17 -2.70 -10.37 -12.78
CA ALA A 17 -3.82 -9.75 -12.08
C ALA A 17 -4.35 -10.69 -11.02
N SER A 18 -4.77 -10.16 -9.88
CA SER A 18 -5.36 -10.95 -8.82
C SER A 18 -6.43 -10.18 -8.05
N VAL A 19 -7.37 -10.93 -7.50
CA VAL A 19 -8.35 -10.44 -6.55
C VAL A 19 -8.32 -11.35 -5.32
N SER A 20 -8.31 -10.73 -4.15
CA SER A 20 -8.41 -11.46 -2.88
C SER A 20 -9.46 -10.85 -1.99
N THR A 21 -10.08 -11.68 -1.17
CA THR A 21 -11.05 -11.29 -0.16
C THR A 21 -10.75 -12.02 1.14
N TYR A 22 -10.84 -11.29 2.23
CA TYR A 22 -10.66 -11.82 3.57
C TYR A 22 -11.80 -11.35 4.46
N ARG A 23 -12.35 -12.27 5.26
CA ARG A 23 -13.37 -11.99 6.27
C ARG A 23 -12.99 -12.69 7.55
N ASN A 24 -13.15 -12.01 8.66
CA ASN A 24 -12.92 -12.57 9.98
C ASN A 24 -13.88 -11.95 10.99
N ASN A 25 -14.32 -12.76 11.95
CA ASN A 25 -15.09 -12.31 13.11
C ASN A 25 -14.37 -12.81 14.35
N TYR A 26 -14.12 -11.91 15.31
CA TYR A 26 -13.42 -12.24 16.54
C TYR A 26 -13.85 -11.31 17.66
N GLY A 27 -13.72 -11.77 18.91
CA GLY A 27 -13.99 -10.96 20.12
C GLY A 27 -12.85 -10.02 20.43
N ALA A 28 -13.14 -8.86 20.97
CA ALA A 28 -12.14 -7.97 21.54
C ALA A 28 -11.66 -8.53 22.89
N VAL A 29 -10.35 -8.62 23.09
CA VAL A 29 -9.76 -9.21 24.31
C VAL A 29 -9.99 -8.33 25.55
N ALA A 30 -10.21 -7.03 25.32
CA ALA A 30 -10.37 -6.05 26.41
C ALA A 30 -11.82 -5.90 26.89
N GLU A 31 -12.81 -6.37 26.13
CA GLU A 31 -14.24 -6.15 26.37
C GLU A 31 -15.03 -7.40 25.96
N ASP A 32 -15.58 -8.11 26.95
CA ASP A 32 -16.19 -9.43 26.77
C ASP A 32 -17.44 -9.44 25.85
N GLU A 33 -18.11 -8.30 25.68
CA GLU A 33 -19.32 -8.16 24.83
C GLU A 33 -19.04 -7.56 23.46
N VAL A 34 -17.81 -7.12 23.20
CA VAL A 34 -17.43 -6.51 21.93
C VAL A 34 -16.89 -7.55 20.94
N THR A 35 -17.48 -7.59 19.75
CA THR A 35 -17.02 -8.41 18.63
C THR A 35 -16.69 -7.55 17.43
N ILE A 36 -15.73 -7.99 16.63
CA ILE A 36 -15.25 -7.28 15.44
C ILE A 36 -15.53 -8.13 14.20
N GLY A 37 -16.33 -7.57 13.30
CA GLY A 37 -16.56 -8.13 11.97
C GLY A 37 -15.70 -7.42 10.92
N MET A 38 -14.65 -8.09 10.42
CA MET A 38 -13.69 -7.53 9.49
C MET A 38 -13.89 -8.06 8.06
N GLN A 39 -13.78 -7.17 7.08
CA GLN A 39 -13.78 -7.51 5.66
C GLN A 39 -12.67 -6.72 4.95
N SER A 40 -11.91 -7.40 4.11
CA SER A 40 -10.92 -6.79 3.23
C SER A 40 -11.04 -7.38 1.83
N ARG A 41 -10.97 -6.52 0.82
CA ARG A 41 -10.90 -6.91 -0.59
C ARG A 41 -9.76 -6.15 -1.24
N ARG A 42 -8.87 -6.89 -1.93
CA ARG A 42 -7.77 -6.31 -2.69
C ARG A 42 -7.83 -6.77 -4.14
N VAL A 43 -7.60 -5.82 -5.04
CA VAL A 43 -7.28 -6.07 -6.46
C VAL A 43 -5.83 -5.65 -6.65
N ALA A 44 -5.05 -6.49 -7.32
CA ALA A 44 -3.66 -6.19 -7.62
C ALA A 44 -3.34 -6.49 -9.07
N LEU A 45 -2.51 -5.65 -9.66
CA LEU A 45 -1.90 -5.81 -10.97
C LEU A 45 -0.39 -5.75 -10.81
N GLU A 46 0.32 -6.60 -11.54
CA GLU A 46 1.78 -6.54 -11.62
C GLU A 46 2.22 -6.83 -13.05
N GLY A 47 3.37 -6.30 -13.42
CA GLY A 47 3.98 -6.61 -14.70
C GLY A 47 5.48 -6.43 -14.65
N GLU A 48 6.16 -7.24 -15.43
CA GLU A 48 7.58 -7.11 -15.70
C GLU A 48 7.80 -7.09 -17.21
N TRP A 49 8.63 -6.17 -17.64
CA TRP A 49 9.01 -6.04 -19.02
C TRP A 49 10.54 -5.92 -19.14
N ARG A 50 11.13 -6.68 -20.08
CA ARG A 50 12.55 -6.67 -20.42
C ARG A 50 12.73 -6.01 -21.78
N PRO A 51 12.90 -4.68 -21.81
CA PRO A 51 13.06 -3.94 -23.06
C PRO A 51 14.39 -4.30 -23.73
N SER A 52 14.42 -4.15 -25.07
CA SER A 52 15.71 -4.14 -25.79
C SER A 52 16.28 -2.72 -25.86
N LEU A 53 16.30 -2.02 -24.73
CA LEU A 53 16.83 -0.67 -24.61
C LEU A 53 18.18 -0.73 -23.92
N PRO A 54 19.24 -0.14 -24.51
CA PRO A 54 20.53 -0.04 -23.83
C PRO A 54 20.39 0.65 -22.47
N GLY A 55 21.03 0.11 -21.45
CA GLY A 55 21.00 0.67 -20.11
C GLY A 55 19.84 0.18 -19.23
N VAL A 56 18.87 -0.56 -19.74
CA VAL A 56 17.72 -1.04 -18.98
C VAL A 56 17.57 -2.55 -19.10
N GLN A 57 17.78 -3.27 -18.02
CA GLN A 57 17.64 -4.72 -17.97
C GLN A 57 16.18 -5.16 -17.86
N ASN A 58 15.43 -4.58 -16.92
CA ASN A 58 13.99 -4.79 -16.78
C ASN A 58 13.30 -3.59 -16.13
N VAL A 59 11.99 -3.52 -16.36
CA VAL A 59 11.09 -2.59 -15.68
C VAL A 59 9.97 -3.42 -15.04
N LYS A 60 9.71 -3.18 -13.76
CA LYS A 60 8.66 -3.83 -13.00
C LYS A 60 7.67 -2.80 -12.48
N ALA A 61 6.39 -3.03 -12.70
CA ALA A 61 5.31 -2.20 -12.19
C ALA A 61 4.36 -3.02 -11.33
N GLN A 62 3.92 -2.45 -10.23
CA GLN A 62 2.93 -3.04 -9.33
C GLN A 62 1.90 -1.98 -8.97
N TRP A 63 0.64 -2.36 -8.95
CA TRP A 63 -0.45 -1.53 -8.49
C TRP A 63 -1.42 -2.36 -7.66
N GLY A 64 -1.95 -1.76 -6.60
CA GLY A 64 -2.93 -2.38 -5.75
C GLY A 64 -4.03 -1.42 -5.33
N HIS A 65 -5.23 -1.95 -5.15
CA HIS A 65 -6.35 -1.26 -4.55
C HIS A 65 -6.98 -2.12 -3.46
N THR A 66 -7.05 -1.59 -2.24
CA THR A 66 -7.61 -2.28 -1.08
C THR A 66 -8.81 -1.52 -0.54
N ASN A 67 -9.90 -2.26 -0.33
CA ASN A 67 -11.08 -1.82 0.38
C ASN A 67 -11.16 -2.61 1.68
N TYR A 68 -10.98 -1.90 2.80
CA TYR A 68 -11.03 -2.47 4.14
C TYR A 68 -12.20 -1.86 4.91
N ARG A 69 -12.92 -2.69 5.64
CA ARG A 69 -13.97 -2.30 6.58
C ARG A 69 -13.92 -3.25 7.78
N HIS A 70 -14.01 -2.70 8.98
CA HIS A 70 -14.46 -3.47 10.13
C HIS A 70 -15.59 -2.74 10.86
N THR A 71 -16.42 -3.53 11.50
CA THR A 71 -17.53 -3.05 12.32
C THR A 71 -17.35 -3.63 13.71
N GLU A 72 -17.32 -2.79 14.70
CA GLU A 72 -17.40 -3.17 16.10
C GLU A 72 -18.86 -3.36 16.46
N PHE A 73 -19.18 -4.44 17.13
CA PHE A 73 -20.51 -4.76 17.62
C PHE A 73 -20.43 -4.80 19.15
N ASP A 74 -21.26 -4.01 19.81
CA ASP A 74 -21.44 -4.02 21.24
C ASP A 74 -22.74 -4.77 21.57
N ALA A 75 -22.68 -5.82 22.38
CA ALA A 75 -23.80 -6.70 22.70
C ALA A 75 -24.61 -7.15 21.44
N GLY A 76 -23.91 -7.31 20.31
CA GLY A 76 -24.52 -7.70 19.03
C GLY A 76 -25.13 -6.55 18.20
N ALA A 77 -25.19 -5.34 18.72
CA ALA A 77 -25.62 -4.16 17.98
C ALA A 77 -24.41 -3.51 17.24
N PRO A 78 -24.56 -3.01 16.00
CA PRO A 78 -23.51 -2.28 15.31
C PRO A 78 -23.16 -0.98 16.06
N GLY A 79 -21.93 -0.86 16.56
CA GLY A 79 -21.38 0.35 17.17
C GLY A 79 -20.65 1.22 16.12
N THR A 80 -19.32 1.10 16.07
CA THR A 80 -18.49 1.92 15.18
C THR A 80 -18.05 1.15 13.93
N VAL A 81 -18.11 1.83 12.78
CA VAL A 81 -17.69 1.29 11.48
C VAL A 81 -16.46 2.04 11.01
N PHE A 82 -15.36 1.32 10.90
CA PHE A 82 -14.10 1.82 10.37
C PHE A 82 -13.94 1.41 8.91
N ARG A 83 -13.52 2.35 8.06
CA ARG A 83 -13.24 2.09 6.64
C ARG A 83 -11.88 2.64 6.28
N ASN A 84 -11.17 1.89 5.46
CA ASN A 84 -9.95 2.36 4.83
C ASN A 84 -9.93 1.93 3.35
N LYS A 85 -9.79 2.91 2.45
CA LYS A 85 -9.63 2.68 1.01
C LYS A 85 -8.24 3.12 0.62
N GLY A 86 -7.41 2.17 0.18
CA GLY A 86 -6.02 2.40 -0.18
C GLY A 86 -5.74 2.09 -1.65
N GLN A 87 -4.78 2.82 -2.20
CA GLN A 87 -4.15 2.53 -3.48
C GLN A 87 -2.64 2.63 -3.29
N ASP A 88 -1.92 1.68 -3.84
CA ASP A 88 -0.47 1.64 -3.86
C ASP A 88 0.02 1.44 -5.30
N PHE A 89 1.11 2.10 -5.65
CA PHE A 89 1.78 1.94 -6.94
C PHE A 89 3.29 1.94 -6.72
N ARG A 90 3.98 1.04 -7.40
CA ARG A 90 5.44 0.94 -7.40
C ARG A 90 5.94 0.67 -8.82
N LEU A 91 6.92 1.44 -9.26
CA LEU A 91 7.62 1.26 -10.52
C LEU A 91 9.12 1.17 -10.22
N GLU A 92 9.77 0.14 -10.74
CA GLU A 92 11.19 -0.10 -10.61
C GLU A 92 11.82 -0.31 -12.00
N ALA A 93 12.99 0.24 -12.19
CA ALA A 93 13.84 -0.05 -13.35
C ALA A 93 15.19 -0.57 -12.84
N ARG A 94 15.56 -1.78 -13.27
CA ARG A 94 16.91 -2.32 -13.09
C ARG A 94 17.73 -1.91 -14.29
N HIS A 95 18.85 -1.27 -14.04
CA HIS A 95 19.79 -0.89 -15.11
C HIS A 95 20.70 -2.04 -15.52
N ASP A 96 21.25 -1.96 -16.71
CA ASP A 96 22.32 -2.86 -17.15
C ASP A 96 23.53 -2.70 -16.24
N ARG A 97 24.31 -3.76 -16.15
CA ARG A 97 25.50 -3.77 -15.35
C ARG A 97 26.54 -2.76 -15.88
N TRP A 98 26.99 -1.84 -15.04
CA TRP A 98 28.03 -0.86 -15.32
C TRP A 98 29.34 -1.28 -14.65
N GLY A 99 30.13 -2.15 -15.32
CA GLY A 99 31.29 -2.76 -14.73
C GLY A 99 30.91 -3.64 -13.54
N PRO A 100 31.38 -3.37 -12.32
CA PRO A 100 31.00 -4.12 -11.11
C PRO A 100 29.69 -3.67 -10.47
N LEU A 101 29.04 -2.61 -10.96
CA LEU A 101 27.85 -2.00 -10.37
C LEU A 101 26.59 -2.54 -11.03
N GLU A 102 25.60 -2.94 -10.23
CA GLU A 102 24.26 -3.29 -10.64
C GLU A 102 23.25 -2.80 -9.61
N GLY A 103 22.08 -2.38 -10.06
CA GLY A 103 21.12 -1.83 -9.12
C GLY A 103 19.75 -1.55 -9.72
N VAL A 104 18.94 -0.91 -8.91
CA VAL A 104 17.55 -0.57 -9.20
C VAL A 104 17.24 0.84 -8.71
N LEU A 105 16.49 1.57 -9.55
CA LEU A 105 15.89 2.84 -9.15
C LEU A 105 14.38 2.75 -9.31
N GLY A 106 13.65 3.51 -8.52
CA GLY A 106 12.20 3.44 -8.63
C GLY A 106 11.46 4.55 -7.90
N VAL A 107 10.16 4.52 -8.14
CA VAL A 107 9.18 5.41 -7.51
C VAL A 107 8.12 4.57 -6.81
N GLN A 108 7.60 5.08 -5.71
CA GLN A 108 6.50 4.48 -4.98
C GLN A 108 5.51 5.55 -4.58
N THR A 109 4.23 5.28 -4.75
CA THR A 109 3.17 6.16 -4.25
C THR A 109 2.13 5.35 -3.48
N GLU A 110 1.55 5.97 -2.47
CA GLU A 110 0.46 5.40 -1.69
C GLU A 110 -0.57 6.49 -1.38
N SER A 111 -1.84 6.12 -1.38
CA SER A 111 -2.93 7.01 -0.99
C SER A 111 -3.99 6.23 -0.23
N ASN A 112 -4.27 6.66 1.00
CA ASN A 112 -5.26 6.07 1.89
C ASN A 112 -6.33 7.09 2.28
N ARG A 113 -7.57 6.62 2.40
CA ARG A 113 -8.71 7.37 2.96
C ARG A 113 -9.30 6.57 4.09
N PHE A 114 -9.28 7.16 5.26
CA PHE A 114 -9.81 6.56 6.49
C PHE A 114 -11.07 7.30 6.94
N SER A 115 -12.05 6.55 7.44
CA SER A 115 -13.20 7.08 8.17
C SER A 115 -13.59 6.17 9.32
N ALA A 116 -14.09 6.77 10.40
CA ALA A 116 -14.72 6.10 11.52
C ALA A 116 -16.08 6.75 11.75
N ASP A 117 -17.14 5.93 11.69
CA ASP A 117 -18.54 6.34 11.83
C ASP A 117 -19.20 5.53 12.94
N GLY A 118 -19.82 6.19 13.91
CA GLY A 118 -20.51 5.55 15.03
C GLY A 118 -20.25 6.25 16.36
N GLU A 119 -20.61 5.59 17.47
CA GLU A 119 -20.55 6.15 18.81
C GLU A 119 -19.12 6.45 19.26
N GLU A 120 -18.15 5.64 18.81
CA GLU A 120 -16.74 5.80 19.09
C GLU A 120 -15.95 6.46 17.96
N ALA A 121 -16.53 7.41 17.25
CA ALA A 121 -15.84 8.19 16.22
C ALA A 121 -14.76 9.10 16.85
N PHE A 122 -13.63 8.54 17.25
CA PHE A 122 -12.53 9.23 17.96
C PHE A 122 -11.53 9.90 17.01
N ALA A 123 -11.68 9.71 15.70
CA ALA A 123 -10.73 10.25 14.70
C ALA A 123 -11.47 10.99 13.57
N PRO A 124 -10.87 12.05 13.01
CA PRO A 124 -11.40 12.68 11.81
C PRO A 124 -11.28 11.74 10.60
N TYR A 125 -12.13 11.96 9.61
CA TYR A 125 -11.86 11.41 8.29
C TYR A 125 -10.54 11.97 7.82
N SER A 126 -9.69 11.12 7.33
CA SER A 126 -8.34 11.52 6.94
C SER A 126 -7.96 10.98 5.57
N ARG A 127 -7.09 11.72 4.92
CA ARG A 127 -6.42 11.29 3.70
C ARG A 127 -4.92 11.38 3.91
N THR A 128 -4.24 10.26 3.69
CA THR A 128 -2.78 10.20 3.66
C THR A 128 -2.33 9.94 2.24
N ARG A 129 -1.35 10.73 1.77
CA ARG A 129 -0.67 10.52 0.49
C ARG A 129 0.82 10.47 0.73
N GLN A 130 1.47 9.54 0.07
CA GLN A 130 2.90 9.32 0.15
C GLN A 130 3.46 9.20 -1.25
N ALA A 131 4.60 9.81 -1.50
CA ALA A 131 5.38 9.65 -2.72
C ALA A 131 6.85 9.54 -2.36
N ALA A 132 7.55 8.59 -2.96
CA ALA A 132 8.95 8.32 -2.70
C ALA A 132 9.71 8.03 -3.99
N LEU A 133 10.99 8.43 -3.98
CA LEU A 133 12.01 8.02 -4.93
C LEU A 133 13.04 7.19 -4.17
N PHE A 134 13.57 6.15 -4.79
CA PHE A 134 14.59 5.32 -4.18
C PHE A 134 15.58 4.80 -5.22
N VAL A 135 16.76 4.49 -4.75
CA VAL A 135 17.82 3.80 -5.49
C VAL A 135 18.47 2.79 -4.56
N HIS A 136 18.83 1.64 -5.09
CA HIS A 136 19.61 0.61 -4.41
C HIS A 136 20.63 0.04 -5.39
N GLU A 137 21.90 0.04 -4.98
CA GLU A 137 23.04 -0.39 -5.79
C GLU A 137 23.86 -1.45 -5.08
N GLU A 138 24.40 -2.37 -5.86
CA GLU A 138 25.33 -3.37 -5.40
C GLU A 138 26.63 -3.29 -6.20
N TRP A 139 27.73 -3.16 -5.49
CA TRP A 139 29.07 -3.11 -6.06
C TRP A 139 29.80 -4.42 -5.77
N SER A 140 30.09 -5.19 -6.81
CA SER A 140 30.87 -6.42 -6.71
C SER A 140 32.36 -6.11 -6.63
N LEU A 141 32.98 -6.48 -5.53
CA LEU A 141 34.41 -6.31 -5.24
C LEU A 141 35.13 -7.68 -5.22
N PRO A 142 36.46 -7.75 -5.40
CA PRO A 142 37.18 -9.01 -5.34
C PRO A 142 37.02 -9.77 -4.01
N LEU A 143 36.80 -9.04 -2.91
CA LEU A 143 36.69 -9.59 -1.56
C LEU A 143 35.26 -9.68 -1.05
N GLY A 144 34.27 -9.33 -1.87
CA GLY A 144 32.87 -9.36 -1.43
C GLY A 144 31.97 -8.43 -2.22
N ARG A 145 30.82 -8.11 -1.64
CA ARG A 145 29.82 -7.23 -2.23
C ARG A 145 29.48 -6.10 -1.27
N LEU A 146 29.46 -4.88 -1.77
CA LEU A 146 28.99 -3.70 -1.05
C LEU A 146 27.63 -3.30 -1.57
N SER A 147 26.64 -3.22 -0.69
CA SER A 147 25.29 -2.72 -1.01
C SER A 147 25.07 -1.36 -0.36
N PHE A 148 24.48 -0.43 -1.11
CA PHE A 148 24.11 0.89 -0.61
C PHE A 148 22.83 1.36 -1.28
N GLY A 149 22.13 2.29 -0.64
CA GLY A 149 20.90 2.82 -1.17
C GLY A 149 20.55 4.15 -0.55
N ALA A 150 19.63 4.85 -1.22
CA ALA A 150 19.03 6.08 -0.75
C ALA A 150 17.54 6.11 -1.06
N ARG A 151 16.77 6.77 -0.21
CA ARG A 151 15.34 7.02 -0.38
C ARG A 151 15.00 8.42 0.09
N THR A 152 14.22 9.13 -0.70
CA THR A 152 13.55 10.36 -0.27
C THR A 152 12.05 10.16 -0.36
N GLU A 153 11.32 10.74 0.58
CA GLU A 153 9.89 10.51 0.73
C GLU A 153 9.19 11.77 1.18
N ARG A 154 8.01 12.00 0.65
CA ARG A 154 7.09 13.04 1.10
C ARG A 154 5.77 12.42 1.51
N VAL A 155 5.32 12.71 2.72
CA VAL A 155 4.04 12.28 3.28
C VAL A 155 3.17 13.52 3.51
N THR A 156 1.93 13.48 3.06
CA THR A 156 0.92 14.49 3.34
C THR A 156 -0.25 13.85 4.06
N VAL A 157 -0.61 14.40 5.20
CA VAL A 157 -1.77 13.98 5.99
C VAL A 157 -2.77 15.12 6.04
N GLU A 158 -3.99 14.86 5.60
CA GLU A 158 -5.09 15.83 5.56
C GLU A 158 -6.23 15.32 6.46
N SER A 159 -6.68 16.15 7.39
CA SER A 159 -7.95 15.95 8.08
C SER A 159 -9.07 16.54 7.22
N MET A 160 -10.13 15.77 7.01
CA MET A 160 -11.33 16.22 6.30
C MET A 160 -12.49 16.53 7.26
N GLY A 161 -12.18 16.60 8.58
CA GLY A 161 -13.21 16.70 9.60
C GLY A 161 -13.96 15.38 9.79
N ASN A 162 -15.00 15.42 10.61
CA ASN A 162 -15.94 14.31 10.74
C ASN A 162 -17.36 14.88 10.84
N PRO A 163 -18.28 14.54 9.91
CA PRO A 163 -19.63 15.10 9.91
C PRO A 163 -20.47 14.74 11.15
N GLN A 164 -20.03 13.74 11.93
CA GLN A 164 -20.72 13.31 13.17
C GLN A 164 -20.11 13.97 14.43
N VAL A 165 -18.94 14.65 14.30
CA VAL A 165 -18.20 15.17 15.47
C VAL A 165 -17.59 16.53 15.16
N ASP A 166 -18.21 17.59 15.63
CA ASP A 166 -17.82 19.00 15.35
C ASP A 166 -16.42 19.40 15.83
N ARG A 167 -15.83 18.67 16.79
CA ARG A 167 -14.47 18.95 17.29
C ARG A 167 -13.37 18.67 16.25
N PHE A 168 -13.64 17.93 15.19
CA PHE A 168 -12.67 17.63 14.16
C PHE A 168 -12.77 18.62 13.00
N VAL A 169 -11.74 19.42 12.82
CA VAL A 169 -11.66 20.40 11.73
C VAL A 169 -10.83 19.89 10.57
N ALA A 170 -11.14 20.39 9.37
CA ALA A 170 -10.33 20.12 8.20
C ALA A 170 -8.98 20.83 8.26
N GLY A 171 -7.93 20.22 7.77
CA GLY A 171 -6.57 20.75 7.72
C GLY A 171 -5.57 19.71 7.25
N GLY A 172 -4.33 20.12 6.96
CA GLY A 172 -3.32 19.18 6.47
C GLY A 172 -1.91 19.59 6.82
N ARG A 173 -1.01 18.59 6.84
CA ARG A 173 0.44 18.76 6.98
C ARG A 173 1.18 17.85 6.02
N SER A 174 2.33 18.32 5.54
CA SER A 174 3.28 17.55 4.75
C SER A 174 4.58 17.37 5.51
N PHE A 175 5.18 16.21 5.33
CA PHE A 175 6.47 15.82 5.91
C PHE A 175 7.37 15.29 4.78
N SER A 176 8.65 15.57 4.84
CA SER A 176 9.66 15.13 3.87
C SER A 176 10.99 14.84 4.56
#